data_392fec447d67ec98c50db741cfe68956
#
_entry.id   392fec447d67ec98c50db741cfe68956
#
_cell.length_a   1.000
_cell.length_b   1.000
_cell.length_c   1.000
_cell.angle_alpha   90.00
_cell.angle_beta   90.00
_cell.angle_gamma   90.00
#
_symmetry.space_group_name_H-M   'P 1'
#
loop_
_entity.id
_entity.type
_entity.pdbx_description
1 polymer ?
#
loop_
_entity_poly.entity_id
_entity_poly.type
_entity_poly.pdbx_seq_one_letter_code
_entity_poly.pdbx_strand_id
1 'polypeptide(L)'
;MMKNKILLGSVTLLSALLVAACGNDKKNAPETTAAPTTEVTTTVTTTTTPTTTAGTSETKEVSLAATQRVGREDVGYFNVPKDWVAYKDPNGGPQFQYASKDPYNMITINGYGKDQLHVNAGETFGAELLANRLYDGWQYNPKVEKTQKEKTKFAGEDAFLIKIQLKDGKYLFQWVFQRGEKLYDVLLEGTENTVATLRPVLEQTWGLDSKTPGQ
;
A
#
# COMPACT_ATOMS: atom_id res chain seq x y z
N MET A 1 12.19 12.59 -39.47
CA MET A 1 12.74 12.20 -38.18
C MET A 1 11.77 12.66 -37.08
N MET A 2 10.77 11.82 -36.77
CA MET A 2 9.74 12.14 -35.77
C MET A 2 10.24 11.65 -34.41
N LYS A 3 10.47 12.58 -33.48
CA LYS A 3 10.81 12.26 -32.10
C LYS A 3 9.53 11.92 -31.36
N ASN A 4 9.30 10.63 -31.07
CA ASN A 4 8.26 10.19 -30.18
C ASN A 4 8.59 10.65 -28.78
N LYS A 5 7.87 11.64 -28.29
CA LYS A 5 7.85 12.02 -26.87
C LYS A 5 6.95 11.01 -26.16
N ILE A 6 7.55 10.06 -25.48
CA ILE A 6 6.84 9.20 -24.53
C ILE A 6 6.51 10.10 -23.33
N LEU A 7 5.23 10.48 -23.22
CA LEU A 7 4.69 11.11 -22.03
C LEU A 7 4.57 10.01 -20.95
N LEU A 8 5.57 9.91 -20.08
CA LEU A 8 5.43 9.21 -18.82
C LEU A 8 4.47 10.03 -17.94
N GLY A 9 3.21 9.62 -17.94
CA GLY A 9 2.22 10.17 -17.04
C GLY A 9 2.44 9.61 -15.64
N SER A 10 3.24 10.28 -14.82
CA SER A 10 3.24 10.05 -13.37
C SER A 10 1.84 10.31 -12.85
N VAL A 11 1.28 9.30 -12.16
CA VAL A 11 -0.04 9.41 -11.53
C VAL A 11 0.10 10.25 -10.26
N THR A 12 0.10 11.55 -10.41
CA THR A 12 -0.09 12.49 -9.30
C THR A 12 -1.57 12.51 -8.91
N LEU A 13 -1.99 11.53 -8.14
CA LEU A 13 -3.38 11.38 -7.67
C LEU A 13 -3.49 11.58 -6.16
N LEU A 14 -2.96 12.70 -5.66
CA LEU A 14 -3.11 12.99 -4.22
C LEU A 14 -3.47 14.43 -3.91
N SER A 15 -3.95 15.21 -4.87
CA SER A 15 -4.26 16.62 -4.60
C SER A 15 -5.73 17.02 -4.77
N ALA A 16 -6.68 16.09 -4.74
CA ALA A 16 -8.09 16.46 -4.89
C ALA A 16 -9.02 15.57 -4.07
N LEU A 17 -8.87 15.59 -2.76
CA LEU A 17 -9.93 15.15 -1.84
C LEU A 17 -10.49 16.37 -1.10
N LEU A 18 -10.98 17.31 -1.83
CA LEU A 18 -11.94 18.31 -1.36
C LEU A 18 -13.19 18.12 -2.16
N VAL A 19 -14.27 17.95 -1.44
CA VAL A 19 -15.64 18.35 -1.70
C VAL A 19 -16.67 17.29 -1.39
N ALA A 20 -17.34 17.56 -0.26
CA ALA A 20 -18.77 17.68 -0.08
C ALA A 20 -19.66 16.58 -0.66
N ALA A 21 -20.22 15.81 0.23
CA ALA A 21 -21.56 15.29 0.03
C ALA A 21 -22.44 15.77 1.18
N CYS A 22 -23.25 16.79 0.90
CA CYS A 22 -24.50 17.03 1.58
C CYS A 22 -25.57 16.10 1.01
N GLY A 23 -26.44 15.56 1.86
CA GLY A 23 -27.70 14.93 1.43
C GLY A 23 -28.09 13.75 2.31
N ASN A 24 -28.66 13.93 3.27
CA ASN A 24 -30.00 13.92 3.90
C ASN A 24 -30.86 12.66 3.71
N ASP A 25 -31.28 12.17 4.88
CA ASP A 25 -32.56 11.60 5.26
C ASP A 25 -32.89 10.10 5.20
N LYS A 26 -33.16 9.70 6.44
CA LYS A 26 -34.30 8.97 7.01
C LYS A 26 -34.34 7.45 7.08
N LYS A 27 -34.29 7.03 8.37
CA LYS A 27 -35.20 6.13 9.12
C LYS A 27 -35.63 4.81 8.49
N ASN A 28 -35.26 3.72 9.13
CA ASN A 28 -36.14 2.89 9.99
C ASN A 28 -35.38 1.66 10.55
N ALA A 29 -35.36 1.50 11.84
CA ALA A 29 -35.31 0.23 12.54
C ALA A 29 -36.76 -0.20 12.81
N PRO A 30 -37.10 -1.38 13.31
CA PRO A 30 -36.35 -2.36 14.09
C PRO A 30 -36.55 -3.84 13.63
N GLU A 31 -35.89 -4.83 14.13
CA GLU A 31 -36.33 -5.73 15.17
C GLU A 31 -35.44 -6.98 15.35
N THR A 32 -35.26 -7.30 16.59
CA THR A 32 -34.57 -8.40 17.21
C THR A 32 -35.17 -9.77 16.86
N THR A 33 -34.35 -10.81 16.63
CA THR A 33 -34.70 -12.17 17.07
C THR A 33 -33.44 -13.01 17.32
N ALA A 34 -33.46 -13.67 18.47
CA ALA A 34 -32.39 -14.45 19.08
C ALA A 34 -32.18 -15.83 18.45
N ALA A 35 -31.00 -16.35 18.75
CA ALA A 35 -30.35 -17.64 18.57
C ALA A 35 -31.21 -18.92 18.39
N PRO A 36 -30.58 -20.05 17.93
CA PRO A 36 -29.94 -20.93 18.89
C PRO A 36 -28.57 -21.50 18.47
N THR A 37 -27.79 -21.74 19.47
CA THR A 37 -26.56 -22.53 19.55
C THR A 37 -26.78 -23.96 19.07
N THR A 38 -25.87 -24.46 18.22
CA THR A 38 -25.70 -25.92 18.03
C THR A 38 -24.19 -26.20 17.95
N GLU A 39 -23.69 -26.87 18.98
CA GLU A 39 -22.41 -27.57 18.98
C GLU A 39 -22.46 -28.71 17.96
N VAL A 40 -21.41 -28.84 17.13
CA VAL A 40 -21.16 -30.07 16.39
C VAL A 40 -19.66 -30.37 16.40
N THR A 41 -19.39 -31.46 17.00
CA THR A 41 -18.23 -32.33 17.17
C THR A 41 -17.25 -32.39 16.03
N THR A 42 -15.99 -32.33 16.41
CA THR A 42 -14.75 -32.58 15.66
C THR A 42 -14.75 -33.95 14.99
N THR A 43 -14.52 -33.98 13.69
CA THR A 43 -14.02 -35.20 13.02
C THR A 43 -12.79 -34.82 12.17
N VAL A 44 -11.64 -35.32 12.57
CA VAL A 44 -10.38 -35.22 11.84
C VAL A 44 -10.47 -36.17 10.65
N THR A 45 -10.47 -35.62 9.45
CA THR A 45 -10.26 -36.41 8.23
C THR A 45 -8.97 -35.95 7.56
N THR A 46 -7.99 -36.80 7.62
CA THR A 46 -6.71 -36.68 6.90
C THR A 46 -6.97 -36.88 5.41
N THR A 47 -6.87 -35.83 4.61
CA THR A 47 -6.95 -35.94 3.16
C THR A 47 -5.59 -35.60 2.55
N THR A 48 -5.04 -36.59 1.88
CA THR A 48 -3.81 -36.56 1.08
C THR A 48 -3.89 -35.54 -0.06
N THR A 49 -2.87 -34.72 -0.14
CA THR A 49 -2.62 -33.68 -1.16
C THR A 49 -2.44 -34.26 -2.56
N PRO A 50 -3.10 -33.76 -3.60
CA PRO A 50 -2.62 -33.93 -4.96
C PRO A 50 -1.54 -32.88 -5.24
N THR A 51 -0.33 -33.33 -5.55
CA THR A 51 0.77 -32.52 -6.05
C THR A 51 0.41 -31.97 -7.44
N THR A 52 -0.01 -30.72 -7.48
CA THR A 52 -0.08 -29.98 -8.74
C THR A 52 1.26 -29.27 -8.91
N THR A 53 2.06 -29.70 -9.85
CA THR A 53 3.29 -29.03 -10.30
C THR A 53 2.90 -27.73 -11.00
N ALA A 54 2.75 -26.67 -10.22
CA ALA A 54 2.71 -25.30 -10.75
C ALA A 54 4.15 -24.85 -10.92
N GLY A 55 4.50 -24.39 -12.13
CA GLY A 55 5.82 -23.90 -12.44
C GLY A 55 6.24 -22.81 -11.46
N THR A 56 7.26 -23.11 -10.68
CA THR A 56 7.88 -22.22 -9.74
C THR A 56 8.63 -21.16 -10.54
N SER A 57 8.03 -19.99 -10.74
CA SER A 57 8.80 -18.79 -11.02
C SER A 57 9.65 -18.54 -9.78
N GLU A 58 10.94 -18.82 -9.85
CA GLU A 58 11.87 -18.52 -8.76
C GLU A 58 11.85 -17.00 -8.54
N THR A 59 11.13 -16.58 -7.51
CA THR A 59 11.18 -15.20 -7.01
C THR A 59 12.57 -15.04 -6.41
N LYS A 60 13.47 -14.37 -7.13
CA LYS A 60 14.84 -14.17 -6.70
C LYS A 60 14.83 -13.25 -5.50
N GLU A 61 15.05 -13.80 -4.31
CA GLU A 61 15.09 -13.05 -3.06
C GLU A 61 16.18 -11.97 -3.13
N VAL A 62 15.84 -10.72 -2.85
CA VAL A 62 16.82 -9.63 -2.80
C VAL A 62 17.59 -9.74 -1.50
N SER A 63 18.87 -10.07 -1.60
CA SER A 63 19.76 -10.04 -0.45
C SER A 63 19.84 -8.64 0.15
N LEU A 64 19.70 -8.50 1.47
CA LEU A 64 19.87 -7.22 2.16
C LEU A 64 21.24 -6.58 1.90
N ALA A 65 22.27 -7.38 1.62
CA ALA A 65 23.59 -6.91 1.23
C ALA A 65 23.60 -6.17 -0.14
N ALA A 66 22.61 -6.43 -0.99
CA ALA A 66 22.43 -5.74 -2.27
C ALA A 66 21.53 -4.50 -2.17
N THR A 67 21.15 -4.09 -0.97
CA THR A 67 20.32 -2.91 -0.73
C THR A 67 21.09 -1.75 -0.13
N GLN A 68 20.53 -0.56 -0.24
CA GLN A 68 20.94 0.66 0.47
C GLN A 68 19.79 1.14 1.36
N ARG A 69 20.14 1.74 2.52
CA ARG A 69 19.15 2.32 3.42
C ARG A 69 18.90 3.77 3.03
N VAL A 70 17.65 4.10 2.83
CA VAL A 70 17.20 5.44 2.43
C VAL A 70 16.01 5.85 3.27
N GLY A 71 15.75 7.15 3.37
CA GLY A 71 14.61 7.63 4.15
C GLY A 71 14.78 9.08 4.57
N ARG A 72 13.81 9.53 5.34
CA ARG A 72 13.76 10.86 5.95
C ARG A 72 12.95 10.74 7.24
N GLU A 73 13.27 11.55 8.25
CA GLU A 73 12.70 11.47 9.59
C GLU A 73 11.16 11.52 9.62
N ASP A 74 10.56 12.27 8.71
CA ASP A 74 9.10 12.43 8.64
C ASP A 74 8.36 11.25 8.01
N VAL A 75 9.06 10.39 7.23
CA VAL A 75 8.49 9.24 6.51
C VAL A 75 9.08 7.89 6.95
N GLY A 76 10.13 7.91 7.78
CA GLY A 76 10.89 6.73 8.17
C GLY A 76 11.96 6.34 7.14
N TYR A 77 12.63 5.22 7.42
CA TYR A 77 13.76 4.69 6.66
C TYR A 77 13.48 3.25 6.26
N PHE A 78 13.98 2.85 5.09
CA PHE A 78 13.78 1.51 4.54
C PHE A 78 14.91 1.16 3.57
N ASN A 79 15.00 -0.11 3.19
CA ASN A 79 16.02 -0.54 2.25
C ASN A 79 15.45 -0.67 0.83
N VAL A 80 16.22 -0.20 -0.15
CA VAL A 80 15.94 -0.33 -1.59
C VAL A 80 17.15 -0.94 -2.30
N PRO A 81 17.01 -1.50 -3.50
CA PRO A 81 18.17 -1.92 -4.31
C PRO A 81 19.20 -0.79 -4.47
N LYS A 82 20.50 -1.12 -4.44
CA LYS A 82 21.58 -0.14 -4.51
C LYS A 82 21.61 0.69 -5.78
N ASP A 83 21.04 0.18 -6.85
CA ASP A 83 20.97 0.86 -8.16
C ASP A 83 19.75 1.78 -8.29
N TRP A 84 18.85 1.80 -7.30
CA TRP A 84 17.72 2.74 -7.26
C TRP A 84 18.20 4.12 -6.84
N VAL A 85 17.57 5.14 -7.38
CA VAL A 85 17.92 6.55 -7.17
C VAL A 85 16.74 7.34 -6.61
N ALA A 86 17.07 8.42 -5.90
CA ALA A 86 16.05 9.37 -5.47
C ALA A 86 15.33 9.94 -6.69
N TYR A 87 13.99 9.87 -6.67
CA TYR A 87 13.15 10.43 -7.71
C TYR A 87 12.48 11.71 -7.21
N LYS A 88 12.47 12.74 -8.07
CA LYS A 88 11.72 13.97 -7.83
C LYS A 88 10.68 14.11 -8.93
N ASP A 89 9.40 14.16 -8.54
CA ASP A 89 8.34 14.44 -9.49
C ASP A 89 8.56 15.83 -10.11
N PRO A 90 8.63 15.95 -11.44
CA PRO A 90 8.76 17.24 -12.12
C PRO A 90 7.64 18.23 -11.80
N ASN A 91 6.47 17.73 -11.40
CA ASN A 91 5.31 18.56 -11.04
C ASN A 91 5.34 18.99 -9.55
N GLY A 92 6.35 18.54 -8.82
CA GLY A 92 6.50 18.83 -7.40
C GLY A 92 5.62 17.97 -6.51
N GLY A 93 6.00 17.90 -5.22
CA GLY A 93 5.25 17.16 -4.19
C GLY A 93 6.13 16.88 -2.99
N PRO A 94 5.57 16.77 -1.78
CA PRO A 94 6.31 16.48 -0.56
C PRO A 94 6.72 15.01 -0.44
N GLN A 95 6.30 14.16 -1.37
CA GLN A 95 6.50 12.71 -1.33
C GLN A 95 7.99 12.36 -1.33
N PHE A 96 8.33 11.35 -0.53
CA PHE A 96 9.64 10.74 -0.57
C PHE A 96 9.63 9.56 -1.54
N GLN A 97 10.44 9.63 -2.59
CA GLN A 97 10.39 8.67 -3.68
C GLN A 97 11.78 8.16 -4.04
N TYR A 98 11.86 6.84 -4.29
CA TYR A 98 13.00 6.16 -4.88
C TYR A 98 12.54 5.29 -6.04
N ALA A 99 13.30 5.24 -7.11
CA ALA A 99 12.91 4.53 -8.32
C ALA A 99 14.09 3.81 -8.96
N SER A 100 13.79 2.78 -9.73
CA SER A 100 14.73 2.22 -10.71
C SER A 100 15.13 3.29 -11.73
N LYS A 101 16.27 3.10 -12.43
CA LYS A 101 16.79 4.10 -13.39
C LYS A 101 15.83 4.46 -14.50
N ASP A 102 14.95 3.56 -14.87
CA ASP A 102 13.91 3.73 -15.89
C ASP A 102 12.59 4.28 -15.35
N PRO A 103 12.51 4.74 -14.11
CA PRO A 103 11.45 4.97 -13.13
C PRO A 103 10.16 4.12 -13.32
N TYR A 104 10.29 2.95 -13.89
CA TYR A 104 9.17 2.02 -14.03
C TYR A 104 8.77 1.39 -12.70
N ASN A 105 9.77 1.08 -11.86
CA ASN A 105 9.57 0.57 -10.51
C ASN A 105 9.86 1.69 -9.51
N MET A 106 8.96 1.92 -8.57
CA MET A 106 9.04 3.05 -7.67
C MET A 106 8.51 2.70 -6.27
N ILE A 107 9.11 3.32 -5.27
CA ILE A 107 8.57 3.39 -3.91
C ILE A 107 8.26 4.84 -3.61
N THR A 108 7.04 5.08 -3.13
CA THR A 108 6.59 6.38 -2.63
C THR A 108 6.17 6.24 -1.18
N ILE A 109 6.66 7.14 -0.31
CA ILE A 109 6.27 7.13 1.10
C ILE A 109 5.81 8.51 1.52
N ASN A 110 4.73 8.53 2.29
CA ASN A 110 4.17 9.72 2.91
C ASN A 110 3.96 9.49 4.41
N GLY A 111 4.10 10.56 5.18
CA GLY A 111 3.74 10.61 6.59
C GLY A 111 2.71 11.71 6.83
N TYR A 112 1.70 11.44 7.65
CA TYR A 112 0.61 12.36 7.93
C TYR A 112 0.42 12.53 9.44
N GLY A 113 0.45 13.76 9.92
CA GLY A 113 -0.05 14.15 11.23
C GLY A 113 -1.57 14.38 11.21
N LYS A 114 -2.16 14.61 12.39
CA LYS A 114 -3.60 14.90 12.52
C LYS A 114 -4.04 16.15 11.77
N ASP A 115 -3.17 17.13 11.67
CA ASP A 115 -3.38 18.40 10.98
C ASP A 115 -3.36 18.27 9.44
N GLN A 116 -2.74 17.22 8.93
CA GLN A 116 -2.62 16.98 7.50
C GLN A 116 -3.74 16.10 6.95
N LEU A 117 -4.43 15.36 7.79
CA LEU A 117 -5.59 14.55 7.42
C LEU A 117 -6.86 15.21 7.96
N HIS A 118 -7.64 15.84 7.06
CA HIS A 118 -8.92 16.40 7.46
C HIS A 118 -9.85 15.29 7.97
N VAL A 119 -10.25 15.38 9.24
CA VAL A 119 -11.15 14.42 9.90
C VAL A 119 -12.51 15.07 10.06
N ASN A 120 -13.55 14.49 9.45
CA ASN A 120 -14.92 15.01 9.53
C ASN A 120 -15.57 14.64 10.87
N ALA A 121 -16.69 15.30 11.19
CA ALA A 121 -17.48 14.94 12.36
C ALA A 121 -17.93 13.48 12.28
N GLY A 122 -17.64 12.71 13.35
CA GLY A 122 -17.95 11.27 13.42
C GLY A 122 -16.88 10.34 12.87
N GLU A 123 -15.83 10.86 12.22
CA GLU A 123 -14.67 10.05 11.81
C GLU A 123 -13.64 10.00 12.93
N THR A 124 -12.84 8.95 12.96
CA THR A 124 -11.71 8.79 13.86
C THR A 124 -10.41 8.80 13.08
N PHE A 125 -9.45 9.66 13.46
CA PHE A 125 -8.12 9.66 12.90
C PHE A 125 -7.45 8.30 13.13
N GLY A 126 -6.98 7.69 12.04
CA GLY A 126 -6.36 6.36 12.10
C GLY A 126 -6.08 5.78 10.72
N ALA A 127 -5.37 4.66 10.70
CA ALA A 127 -4.99 3.98 9.45
C ALA A 127 -6.21 3.54 8.64
N GLU A 128 -7.31 3.17 9.29
CA GLU A 128 -8.53 2.74 8.60
C GLU A 128 -9.16 3.88 7.80
N LEU A 129 -9.25 5.08 8.39
CA LEU A 129 -9.78 6.26 7.69
C LEU A 129 -8.96 6.59 6.45
N LEU A 130 -7.63 6.64 6.58
CA LEU A 130 -6.76 6.92 5.45
C LEU A 130 -6.84 5.83 4.38
N ALA A 131 -6.81 4.55 4.80
CA ALA A 131 -6.92 3.42 3.88
C ALA A 131 -8.25 3.38 3.11
N ASN A 132 -9.37 3.73 3.76
CA ASN A 132 -10.66 3.82 3.10
C ASN A 132 -10.64 4.90 2.02
N ARG A 133 -10.16 6.10 2.32
CA ARG A 133 -10.08 7.22 1.38
C ARG A 133 -9.18 6.91 0.18
N LEU A 134 -8.02 6.29 0.41
CA LEU A 134 -7.12 5.88 -0.66
C LEU A 134 -7.74 4.77 -1.53
N TYR A 135 -8.37 3.78 -0.91
CA TYR A 135 -9.06 2.70 -1.62
C TYR A 135 -10.17 3.24 -2.51
N ASP A 136 -11.00 4.14 -1.99
CA ASP A 136 -12.07 4.78 -2.76
C ASP A 136 -11.48 5.58 -3.94
N GLY A 137 -10.39 6.32 -3.72
CA GLY A 137 -9.69 7.03 -4.79
C GLY A 137 -9.21 6.10 -5.91
N TRP A 138 -8.70 4.91 -5.55
CA TRP A 138 -8.29 3.91 -6.54
C TRP A 138 -9.47 3.29 -7.30
N GLN A 139 -10.60 3.04 -6.64
CA GLN A 139 -11.79 2.48 -7.30
C GLN A 139 -12.32 3.36 -8.42
N TYR A 140 -12.21 4.68 -8.28
CA TYR A 140 -12.64 5.64 -9.31
C TYR A 140 -11.56 5.99 -10.33
N ASN A 141 -10.36 5.43 -10.22
CA ASN A 141 -9.29 5.73 -11.16
C ASN A 141 -9.47 4.95 -12.47
N PRO A 142 -9.61 5.63 -13.63
CA PRO A 142 -9.85 4.98 -14.91
C PRO A 142 -8.70 4.09 -15.40
N LYS A 143 -7.50 4.22 -14.84
CA LYS A 143 -6.34 3.38 -15.14
C LYS A 143 -6.32 2.06 -14.37
N VAL A 144 -7.15 1.93 -13.34
CA VAL A 144 -7.23 0.72 -12.52
C VAL A 144 -8.07 -0.34 -13.22
N GLU A 145 -7.54 -1.55 -13.27
CA GLU A 145 -8.24 -2.76 -13.70
C GLU A 145 -8.91 -3.44 -12.51
N LYS A 146 -8.14 -3.60 -11.41
CA LYS A 146 -8.61 -4.28 -10.22
C LYS A 146 -8.02 -3.66 -8.97
N THR A 147 -8.83 -3.57 -7.91
CA THR A 147 -8.35 -3.17 -6.58
C THR A 147 -8.95 -4.06 -5.50
N GLN A 148 -8.17 -4.32 -4.46
CA GLN A 148 -8.58 -5.09 -3.27
C GLN A 148 -7.96 -4.45 -2.04
N LYS A 149 -8.67 -4.49 -0.91
CA LYS A 149 -8.18 -4.03 0.39
C LYS A 149 -8.30 -5.13 1.42
N GLU A 150 -7.26 -5.35 2.22
CA GLU A 150 -7.23 -6.36 3.27
C GLU A 150 -6.51 -5.83 4.51
N LYS A 151 -6.80 -6.41 5.67
CA LYS A 151 -6.02 -6.18 6.90
C LYS A 151 -4.76 -7.05 6.85
N THR A 152 -3.64 -6.49 7.30
CA THR A 152 -2.33 -7.13 7.30
C THR A 152 -1.45 -6.57 8.41
N LYS A 153 -0.16 -6.89 8.39
CA LYS A 153 0.88 -6.22 9.16
C LYS A 153 1.94 -5.63 8.22
N PHE A 154 2.53 -4.51 8.64
CA PHE A 154 3.68 -3.92 7.97
C PHE A 154 4.67 -3.45 9.02
N ALA A 155 5.91 -3.90 8.95
CA ALA A 155 6.97 -3.58 9.91
C ALA A 155 6.54 -3.78 11.39
N GLY A 156 5.74 -4.83 11.66
CA GLY A 156 5.22 -5.16 13.00
C GLY A 156 3.92 -4.45 13.38
N GLU A 157 3.53 -3.38 12.70
CA GLU A 157 2.30 -2.63 12.96
C GLU A 157 1.10 -3.28 12.27
N ASP A 158 -0.09 -3.10 12.84
CA ASP A 158 -1.35 -3.43 12.16
C ASP A 158 -1.56 -2.45 10.99
N ALA A 159 -1.82 -3.00 9.82
CA ALA A 159 -1.88 -2.24 8.57
C ALA A 159 -3.06 -2.64 7.71
N PHE A 160 -3.40 -1.78 6.76
CA PHE A 160 -4.24 -2.09 5.61
C PHE A 160 -3.36 -2.17 4.38
N LEU A 161 -3.53 -3.21 3.58
CA LEU A 161 -2.91 -3.35 2.26
C LEU A 161 -3.95 -3.14 1.19
N ILE A 162 -3.70 -2.18 0.30
CA ILE A 162 -4.46 -1.97 -0.92
C ILE A 162 -3.62 -2.54 -2.07
N LYS A 163 -4.15 -3.55 -2.76
CA LYS A 163 -3.53 -4.16 -3.94
C LYS A 163 -4.22 -3.60 -5.17
N ILE A 164 -3.46 -3.02 -6.07
CA ILE A 164 -3.96 -2.40 -7.28
C ILE A 164 -3.27 -3.04 -8.48
N GLN A 165 -4.05 -3.42 -9.47
CA GLN A 165 -3.58 -3.80 -10.80
C GLN A 165 -4.01 -2.72 -11.78
N LEU A 166 -3.05 -2.18 -12.54
CA LEU A 166 -3.32 -1.21 -13.59
C LEU A 166 -3.53 -1.89 -14.94
N LYS A 167 -4.28 -1.23 -15.81
CA LYS A 167 -4.56 -1.72 -17.17
C LYS A 167 -3.32 -1.84 -18.06
N ASP A 168 -2.22 -1.17 -17.71
CA ASP A 168 -0.93 -1.27 -18.40
C ASP A 168 -0.06 -2.43 -17.88
N GLY A 169 -0.59 -3.26 -16.96
CA GLY A 169 0.08 -4.43 -16.41
C GLY A 169 0.94 -4.16 -15.18
N LYS A 170 1.00 -2.93 -14.69
CA LYS A 170 1.69 -2.62 -13.43
C LYS A 170 0.87 -3.08 -12.22
N TYR A 171 1.59 -3.42 -11.16
CA TYR A 171 1.05 -3.72 -9.85
C TYR A 171 1.49 -2.66 -8.85
N LEU A 172 0.57 -2.27 -7.96
CA LEU A 172 0.86 -1.38 -6.85
C LEU A 172 0.38 -2.04 -5.56
N PHE A 173 1.25 -2.02 -4.56
CA PHE A 173 0.93 -2.43 -3.21
C PHE A 173 1.10 -1.22 -2.31
N GLN A 174 0.01 -0.84 -1.64
CA GLN A 174 -0.05 0.35 -0.79
C GLN A 174 -0.42 -0.06 0.63
N TRP A 175 0.52 0.08 1.55
CA TRP A 175 0.30 -0.17 2.98
C TRP A 175 -0.01 1.13 3.69
N VAL A 176 -1.03 1.08 4.52
CA VAL A 176 -1.41 2.19 5.39
C VAL A 176 -1.42 1.69 6.82
N PHE A 177 -0.64 2.33 7.68
CA PHE A 177 -0.52 1.96 9.08
C PHE A 177 -0.29 3.18 9.97
N GLN A 178 -0.44 2.99 11.26
CA GLN A 178 -0.18 4.01 12.25
C GLN A 178 0.97 3.59 13.15
N ARG A 179 1.90 4.51 13.41
CA ARG A 179 2.93 4.36 14.43
C ARG A 179 3.00 5.62 15.26
N GLY A 180 2.68 5.49 16.56
CA GLY A 180 2.51 6.63 17.44
C GLY A 180 1.35 7.54 16.98
N GLU A 181 1.61 8.82 16.86
CA GLU A 181 0.62 9.81 16.44
C GLU A 181 0.58 10.08 14.94
N LYS A 182 1.41 9.37 14.15
CA LYS A 182 1.50 9.54 12.68
C LYS A 182 0.91 8.36 11.93
N LEU A 183 0.33 8.66 10.80
CA LEU A 183 -0.02 7.69 9.78
C LEU A 183 1.05 7.65 8.70
N TYR A 184 1.30 6.46 8.19
CA TYR A 184 2.24 6.23 7.11
C TYR A 184 1.53 5.54 5.94
N ASP A 185 1.90 5.96 4.75
CA ASP A 185 1.43 5.41 3.48
C ASP A 185 2.67 5.04 2.66
N VAL A 186 2.83 3.73 2.43
CA VAL A 186 3.96 3.16 1.68
C VAL A 186 3.42 2.51 0.41
N LEU A 187 3.76 3.06 -0.74
CA LEU A 187 3.34 2.56 -2.04
C LEU A 187 4.54 1.99 -2.79
N LEU A 188 4.47 0.71 -3.15
CA LEU A 188 5.40 0.02 -4.04
C LEU A 188 4.72 -0.22 -5.39
N GLU A 189 5.29 0.34 -6.45
CA GLU A 189 4.83 0.24 -7.83
C GLU A 189 5.85 -0.47 -8.71
N GLY A 190 5.40 -1.35 -9.61
CA GLY A 190 6.29 -2.00 -10.56
C GLY A 190 5.68 -3.23 -11.25
N THR A 191 6.56 -4.07 -11.79
CA THR A 191 6.16 -5.39 -12.28
C THR A 191 5.71 -6.28 -11.12
N GLU A 192 4.93 -7.32 -11.41
CA GLU A 192 4.54 -8.31 -10.40
C GLU A 192 5.76 -8.90 -9.67
N ASN A 193 6.80 -9.23 -10.42
CA ASN A 193 8.05 -9.74 -9.85
C ASN A 193 8.74 -8.72 -8.93
N THR A 194 8.79 -7.45 -9.32
CA THR A 194 9.37 -6.39 -8.48
C THR A 194 8.62 -6.26 -7.17
N VAL A 195 7.28 -6.23 -7.22
CA VAL A 195 6.45 -6.13 -6.02
C VAL A 195 6.63 -7.36 -5.13
N ALA A 196 6.59 -8.56 -5.68
CA ALA A 196 6.79 -9.81 -4.93
C ALA A 196 8.17 -9.87 -4.25
N THR A 197 9.21 -9.39 -4.93
CA THR A 197 10.60 -9.44 -4.46
C THR A 197 10.92 -8.38 -3.40
N LEU A 198 10.42 -7.14 -3.58
CA LEU A 198 10.74 -6.02 -2.68
C LEU A 198 9.80 -5.90 -1.49
N ARG A 199 8.60 -6.46 -1.56
CA ARG A 199 7.66 -6.46 -0.45
C ARG A 199 8.29 -6.93 0.87
N PRO A 200 8.89 -8.14 0.97
CA PRO A 200 9.49 -8.59 2.22
C PRO A 200 10.65 -7.71 2.68
N VAL A 201 11.42 -7.13 1.75
CA VAL A 201 12.49 -6.19 2.10
C VAL A 201 11.94 -4.95 2.79
N LEU A 202 10.87 -4.35 2.25
CA LEU A 202 10.23 -3.18 2.85
C LEU A 202 9.62 -3.50 4.22
N GLU A 203 8.87 -4.60 4.32
CA GLU A 203 8.22 -5.04 5.56
C GLU A 203 9.23 -5.31 6.69
N GLN A 204 10.42 -5.83 6.35
CA GLN A 204 11.46 -6.14 7.33
C GLN A 204 12.35 -4.93 7.68
N THR A 205 12.49 -3.99 6.78
CA THR A 205 13.49 -2.93 6.94
C THR A 205 12.93 -1.56 7.26
N TRP A 206 11.63 -1.31 7.06
CA TRP A 206 11.04 -0.02 7.41
C TRP A 206 11.11 0.21 8.93
N GLY A 207 11.50 1.40 9.35
CA GLY A 207 11.58 1.81 10.75
C GLY A 207 11.94 3.29 10.87
N LEU A 208 11.99 3.80 12.10
CA LEU A 208 12.27 5.22 12.39
C LEU A 208 13.75 5.49 12.61
N ASP A 209 14.56 4.46 12.87
CA ASP A 209 16.01 4.59 13.00
C ASP A 209 16.69 4.62 11.61
N SER A 210 17.48 5.65 11.37
CA SER A 210 18.22 5.80 10.10
C SER A 210 19.33 4.77 9.88
N LYS A 211 19.77 4.08 10.93
CA LYS A 211 20.92 3.15 10.90
C LYS A 211 20.50 1.70 11.02
N THR A 212 19.49 1.41 11.81
CA THR A 212 19.08 0.05 12.17
C THR A 212 17.80 -0.32 11.41
N PRO A 213 17.86 -1.28 10.45
CA PRO A 213 16.66 -1.75 9.78
C PRO A 213 15.61 -2.30 10.74
N GLY A 214 14.34 -1.93 10.53
CA GLY A 214 13.22 -2.43 11.31
C GLY A 214 13.04 -1.81 12.70
N GLN A 215 13.82 -0.77 13.07
CA GLN A 215 13.74 -0.10 14.37
C GLN A 215 13.14 1.31 14.27
#